data_5f3e4e838bc0ca8885187dd53c8d3586
#
_entry.id   5f3e4e838bc0ca8885187dd53c8d3586
#
_cell.length_a   1.000
_cell.length_b   1.000
_cell.length_c   1.000
_cell.angle_alpha   90.00
_cell.angle_beta   90.00
_cell.angle_gamma   90.00
#
_symmetry.space_group_name_H-M   'P 1'
#
loop_
_entity.id
_entity.type
_entity.pdbx_description
1 polymer ?
#
loop_
_entity_poly.entity_id
_entity_poly.type
_entity_poly.pdbx_seq_one_letter_code
_entity_poly.pdbx_strand_id
1 'polypeptide(L)'
;MQVTVYSTTTCPYCNMLKNYLKENGVVFSEKLVDQDDAAREEMMKESKGFLGVPFTIITKEDGTKEDIIGFDKGRVNQVLGIG
;
A
#
# COMPACT_ATOMS: atom_id res chain seq x y z
N MET A 1 -7.18 11.64 3.89
CA MET A 1 -6.18 10.56 3.94
C MET A 1 -6.16 9.82 2.62
N GLN A 2 -4.99 9.64 2.04
CA GLN A 2 -4.81 8.91 0.79
C GLN A 2 -4.06 7.61 1.04
N VAL A 3 -4.56 6.51 0.48
CA VAL A 3 -3.92 5.20 0.60
C VAL A 3 -3.60 4.71 -0.80
N THR A 4 -2.33 4.40 -1.04
CA THR A 4 -1.86 3.84 -2.32
C THR A 4 -1.19 2.50 -2.06
N VAL A 5 -1.67 1.46 -2.73
CA VAL A 5 -1.12 0.11 -2.61
C VAL A 5 -0.37 -0.22 -3.90
N TYR A 6 0.92 -0.48 -3.77
CA TYR A 6 1.74 -0.97 -4.89
C TYR A 6 1.77 -2.49 -4.83
N SER A 7 1.32 -3.12 -5.90
CA SER A 7 1.15 -4.58 -5.94
C SER A 7 1.59 -5.14 -7.29
N THR A 8 1.50 -6.45 -7.43
CA THR A 8 1.70 -7.14 -8.71
C THR A 8 0.48 -7.98 -9.03
N THR A 9 0.36 -8.42 -10.29
CA THR A 9 -0.80 -9.18 -10.73
C THR A 9 -0.88 -10.58 -10.10
N THR A 10 0.23 -11.08 -9.57
CA THR A 10 0.31 -12.44 -9.02
C THR A 10 0.72 -12.47 -7.55
N CYS A 11 0.30 -11.49 -6.79
CA CYS A 11 0.70 -11.38 -5.38
C CYS A 11 -0.45 -11.77 -4.45
N PRO A 12 -0.40 -12.95 -3.80
CA PRO A 12 -1.47 -13.36 -2.87
C PRO A 12 -1.62 -12.43 -1.67
N TYR A 13 -0.50 -11.99 -1.10
CA TYR A 13 -0.54 -11.06 0.05
C TYR A 13 -1.11 -9.71 -0.32
N CYS A 14 -0.88 -9.26 -1.57
CA CYS A 14 -1.49 -8.02 -2.06
C CYS A 14 -3.01 -8.15 -2.09
N ASN A 15 -3.52 -9.27 -2.54
CA ASN A 15 -4.96 -9.53 -2.57
C ASN A 15 -5.54 -9.57 -1.17
N MET A 16 -4.84 -10.19 -0.23
CA MET A 16 -5.26 -10.24 1.17
C MET A 16 -5.35 -8.83 1.76
N LEU A 17 -4.34 -8.01 1.52
CA LEU A 17 -4.33 -6.63 2.00
C LEU A 17 -5.47 -5.83 1.40
N LYS A 18 -5.67 -5.91 0.09
CA LYS A 18 -6.76 -5.18 -0.58
C LYS A 18 -8.12 -5.58 -0.06
N ASN A 19 -8.34 -6.88 0.13
CA ASN A 19 -9.60 -7.37 0.67
C ASN A 19 -9.82 -6.87 2.10
N TYR A 20 -8.78 -6.87 2.91
CA TYR A 20 -8.84 -6.37 4.28
C TYR A 20 -9.21 -4.88 4.31
N LEU A 21 -8.60 -4.09 3.44
CA LEU A 21 -8.93 -2.66 3.35
C LEU A 21 -10.37 -2.44 2.92
N LYS A 22 -10.85 -3.20 1.93
CA LYS A 22 -12.23 -3.12 1.47
C LYS A 22 -13.22 -3.49 2.57
N GLU A 23 -12.93 -4.55 3.32
CA GLU A 23 -13.77 -5.00 4.42
C GLU A 23 -13.90 -3.95 5.52
N ASN A 24 -12.89 -3.11 5.68
CA ASN A 24 -12.88 -2.05 6.68
C ASN A 24 -13.32 -0.68 6.13
N GLY A 25 -13.85 -0.67 4.90
CA GLY A 25 -14.36 0.55 4.29
C GLY A 25 -13.29 1.56 3.90
N VAL A 26 -12.05 1.11 3.74
CA VAL A 26 -10.93 1.99 3.37
C VAL A 26 -10.88 2.13 1.84
N VAL A 27 -10.94 3.36 1.37
CA VAL A 27 -10.75 3.66 -0.06
C VAL A 27 -9.25 3.76 -0.34
N PHE A 28 -8.80 3.06 -1.37
CA PHE A 28 -7.39 3.06 -1.75
C PHE A 28 -7.24 3.03 -3.27
N SER A 29 -6.06 3.47 -3.74
CA SER A 29 -5.66 3.33 -5.14
C SER A 29 -4.68 2.17 -5.24
N GLU A 30 -4.82 1.37 -6.28
CA GLU A 30 -3.88 0.28 -6.55
C GLU A 30 -3.03 0.64 -7.77
N LYS A 31 -1.72 0.38 -7.65
CA LYS A 31 -0.78 0.54 -8.77
C LYS A 31 -0.04 -0.77 -8.97
N LEU A 32 -0.10 -1.31 -10.19
CA LEU A 32 0.52 -2.58 -10.54
C LEU A 32 1.93 -2.33 -11.07
N VAL A 33 2.92 -2.58 -10.24
CA VAL A 33 4.32 -2.28 -10.56
C VAL A 33 4.94 -3.26 -11.57
N ASP A 34 4.29 -4.38 -11.82
CA ASP A 34 4.72 -5.32 -12.85
C ASP A 34 4.10 -5.00 -14.23
N GLN A 35 3.14 -4.08 -14.28
CA GLN A 35 2.45 -3.68 -15.52
C GLN A 35 2.69 -2.21 -15.88
N ASP A 36 3.13 -1.41 -14.93
CA ASP A 36 3.26 0.05 -15.10
C ASP A 36 4.64 0.50 -14.61
N ASP A 37 5.50 0.88 -15.56
CA ASP A 37 6.86 1.32 -15.26
C ASP A 37 6.88 2.60 -14.42
N ALA A 38 5.93 3.50 -14.64
CA ALA A 38 5.85 4.73 -13.84
C ALA A 38 5.51 4.42 -12.39
N ALA A 39 4.61 3.47 -12.16
CA ALA A 39 4.26 3.02 -10.80
C ALA A 39 5.47 2.38 -10.12
N ARG A 40 6.23 1.59 -10.85
CA ARG A 40 7.44 0.96 -10.33
C ARG A 40 8.49 2.00 -9.92
N GLU A 41 8.70 3.01 -10.74
CA GLU A 41 9.63 4.10 -10.43
C GLU A 41 9.17 4.89 -9.21
N GLU A 42 7.87 5.16 -9.10
CA GLU A 42 7.29 5.82 -7.92
C GLU A 42 7.57 5.01 -6.66
N MET A 43 7.32 3.69 -6.72
CA MET A 43 7.55 2.79 -5.61
C MET A 43 9.02 2.80 -5.20
N MET A 44 9.93 2.76 -6.15
CA MET A 44 11.36 2.79 -5.87
C MET A 44 11.77 4.06 -5.13
N LYS A 45 11.22 5.20 -5.52
CA LYS A 45 11.49 6.48 -4.85
C LYS A 45 10.96 6.49 -3.42
N GLU A 46 9.72 6.07 -3.25
CA GLU A 46 9.04 6.11 -1.94
C GLU A 46 9.62 5.07 -0.97
N SER A 47 10.09 3.95 -1.48
CA SER A 47 10.62 2.86 -0.67
C SER A 47 12.15 2.86 -0.56
N LYS A 48 12.81 3.84 -1.17
CA LYS A 48 14.27 3.96 -1.21
C LYS A 48 14.94 2.72 -1.83
N GLY A 49 14.35 2.24 -2.92
CA GLY A 49 14.87 1.11 -3.69
C GLY A 49 14.33 -0.26 -3.30
N PHE A 50 13.42 -0.33 -2.33
CA PHE A 50 12.78 -1.58 -1.95
C PHE A 50 11.67 -1.94 -2.93
N LEU A 51 11.70 -3.16 -3.48
CA LEU A 51 10.72 -3.60 -4.49
C LEU A 51 9.79 -4.71 -4.00
N GLY A 52 9.75 -4.98 -2.70
CA GLY A 52 8.85 -5.98 -2.14
C GLY A 52 7.41 -5.52 -2.14
N VAL A 53 6.49 -6.39 -2.52
CA VAL A 53 5.06 -6.11 -2.55
C VAL A 53 4.30 -7.02 -1.59
N PRO A 54 3.17 -6.57 -1.04
CA PRO A 54 2.57 -5.25 -1.22
C PRO A 54 3.35 -4.16 -0.47
N PHE A 55 3.42 -2.98 -1.05
CA PHE A 55 4.00 -1.80 -0.42
C PHE A 55 2.92 -0.72 -0.40
N THR A 56 2.63 -0.17 0.77
CA THR A 56 1.52 0.77 0.94
C THR A 56 2.03 2.10 1.45
N ILE A 57 1.60 3.18 0.81
CA ILE A 57 1.86 4.55 1.26
C ILE A 57 0.54 5.14 1.74
N ILE A 58 0.54 5.64 2.96
CA ILE A 58 -0.62 6.33 3.52
C ILE A 58 -0.24 7.78 3.78
N THR A 59 -0.90 8.69 3.09
CA THR A 59 -0.70 10.13 3.28
C THR A 59 -1.81 10.66 4.16
N LYS A 60 -1.46 11.15 5.33
CA LYS A 60 -2.41 11.71 6.28
C LYS A 60 -2.79 13.13 5.90
N GLU A 61 -3.85 13.66 6.50
CA GLU A 61 -4.38 14.98 6.20
C GLU A 61 -3.37 16.10 6.49
N ASP A 62 -2.48 15.89 7.45
CA ASP A 62 -1.43 16.84 7.79
C ASP A 62 -0.21 16.78 6.87
N GLY A 63 -0.25 15.92 5.84
CA GLY A 63 0.84 15.74 4.90
C GLY A 63 1.87 14.69 5.31
N THR A 64 1.73 14.10 6.49
CA THR A 64 2.63 13.04 6.96
C THR A 64 2.41 11.76 6.15
N LYS A 65 3.50 11.14 5.71
CA LYS A 65 3.44 9.85 4.99
C LYS A 65 3.90 8.72 5.88
N GLU A 66 3.14 7.63 5.86
CA GLU A 66 3.51 6.39 6.53
C GLU A 66 3.60 5.29 5.49
N ASP A 67 4.61 4.44 5.59
CA ASP A 67 4.76 3.31 4.69
C ASP A 67 4.59 1.99 5.43
N ILE A 68 4.02 1.01 4.73
CA ILE A 68 3.78 -0.33 5.29
C ILE A 68 4.31 -1.34 4.30
N ILE A 69 5.20 -2.21 4.75
CA ILE A 69 5.80 -3.26 3.94
C ILE A 69 5.09 -4.57 4.23
N GLY A 70 4.59 -5.21 3.18
CA GLY A 70 3.90 -6.49 3.30
C GLY A 70 2.50 -6.36 3.86
N PHE A 71 1.90 -7.49 4.20
CA PHE A 71 0.57 -7.53 4.81
C PHE A 71 0.70 -7.59 6.32
N ASP A 72 0.75 -6.42 6.93
CA ASP A 72 0.92 -6.26 8.38
C ASP A 72 -0.36 -5.61 8.95
N LYS A 73 -1.28 -6.46 9.42
CA LYS A 73 -2.56 -6.00 9.97
C LYS A 73 -2.37 -5.05 11.15
N GLY A 74 -1.44 -5.35 12.05
CA GLY A 74 -1.19 -4.52 13.22
C GLY A 74 -0.79 -3.11 12.83
N ARG A 75 0.12 -3.00 11.87
CA ARG A 75 0.59 -1.71 11.36
C ARG A 75 -0.52 -0.97 10.63
N VAL A 76 -1.27 -1.68 9.77
CA VAL A 76 -2.40 -1.11 9.03
C VAL A 76 -3.43 -0.55 10.01
N ASN A 77 -3.80 -1.32 11.01
CA ASN A 77 -4.78 -0.90 12.00
C ASN A 77 -4.29 0.34 12.77
N GLN A 78 -3.02 0.34 13.14
CA GLN A 78 -2.42 1.44 13.89
C GLN A 78 -2.41 2.74 13.08
N VAL A 79 -1.98 2.67 11.82
CA VAL A 79 -1.84 3.86 10.97
C VAL A 79 -3.20 4.39 10.54
N LEU A 80 -4.14 3.49 10.21
CA LEU A 80 -5.47 3.87 9.73
C LEU A 80 -6.49 4.08 10.86
N GLY A 81 -6.16 3.69 12.07
CA GLY A 81 -7.09 3.79 13.20
C GLY A 81 -8.27 2.85 13.10
N ILE A 82 -8.10 1.68 12.49
CA ILE A 82 -9.13 0.65 12.32
C ILE A 82 -8.80 -0.60 13.14
N GLY A 83 -9.73 -1.52 13.17
CA GLY A 83 -9.57 -2.78 13.86
C GLY A 83 -10.10 -2.76 15.25
#